data_3edca00cd220f21a61e5be50c6acb326
#
_entry.id   3edca00cd220f21a61e5be50c6acb326
#
_cell.length_a   1.000
_cell.length_b   1.000
_cell.length_c   1.000
_cell.angle_alpha   90.00
_cell.angle_beta   90.00
_cell.angle_gamma   90.00
#
_symmetry.space_group_name_H-M   'P 1'
#
loop_
_entity.id
_entity.type
_entity.pdbx_description
1 polymer ?
#
loop_
_entity_poly.entity_id
_entity_poly.type
_entity_poly.pdbx_seq_one_letter_code
_entity_poly.pdbx_strand_id
1 'polypeptide(L)'
;MSDEKTAKRRVTLRDVAQAAGVSLKTASNVINGSGRMTDETRTKVETVIKDLGYRVNVAARNLNRDHTGFITLAVPSLIPPYLAELANRTIEAARQRDYSVYVTTYAEGSAKGARDLLKKFNSTVSDGMILSMSEVENISPDDL
;
A
#
# COMPACT_ATOMS: atom_id res chain seq x y z
N MET A 1 -28.02 -27.46 -13.78
CA MET A 1 -26.83 -27.07 -14.56
C MET A 1 -26.04 -26.14 -13.69
N SER A 2 -24.97 -26.66 -13.09
CA SER A 2 -24.16 -25.97 -12.09
C SER A 2 -23.02 -25.28 -12.81
N ASP A 3 -23.04 -23.93 -12.86
CA ASP A 3 -21.91 -23.13 -13.29
C ASP A 3 -20.82 -23.15 -12.20
N GLU A 4 -19.92 -24.09 -12.36
CA GLU A 4 -18.68 -24.14 -11.58
C GLU A 4 -17.76 -23.03 -12.09
N LYS A 5 -17.85 -21.87 -11.47
CA LYS A 5 -16.97 -20.71 -11.67
C LYS A 5 -15.59 -21.10 -11.16
N THR A 6 -14.80 -21.74 -12.00
CA THR A 6 -13.38 -22.05 -11.75
C THR A 6 -12.67 -20.74 -11.42
N ALA A 7 -12.37 -20.51 -10.17
CA ALA A 7 -11.61 -19.36 -9.71
C ALA A 7 -10.23 -19.40 -10.40
N LYS A 8 -10.02 -18.51 -11.38
CA LYS A 8 -8.77 -18.41 -12.13
C LYS A 8 -7.63 -18.19 -11.14
N ARG A 9 -6.78 -19.20 -10.97
CA ARG A 9 -5.64 -19.17 -10.04
C ARG A 9 -4.82 -17.91 -10.29
N ARG A 10 -4.60 -17.11 -9.26
CA ARG A 10 -3.81 -15.89 -9.34
C ARG A 10 -2.37 -16.25 -9.67
N VAL A 11 -1.81 -15.64 -10.72
CA VAL A 11 -0.40 -15.80 -11.09
C VAL A 11 0.50 -15.33 -9.96
N THR A 12 1.48 -16.13 -9.60
CA THR A 12 2.43 -15.88 -8.50
C THR A 12 3.80 -15.49 -9.04
N LEU A 13 4.65 -14.92 -8.18
CA LEU A 13 6.04 -14.62 -8.55
C LEU A 13 6.83 -15.90 -8.91
N ARG A 14 6.45 -17.05 -8.34
CA ARG A 14 7.06 -18.35 -8.67
C ARG A 14 6.73 -18.74 -10.10
N ASP A 15 5.51 -18.51 -10.55
CA ASP A 15 5.11 -18.79 -11.94
C ASP A 15 5.89 -17.90 -12.92
N VAL A 16 6.13 -16.63 -12.59
CA VAL A 16 6.98 -15.72 -13.37
C VAL A 16 8.43 -16.21 -13.42
N ALA A 17 9.01 -16.56 -12.28
CA ALA A 17 10.39 -17.06 -12.21
C ALA A 17 10.58 -18.33 -13.04
N GLN A 18 9.64 -19.27 -12.95
CA GLN A 18 9.64 -20.51 -13.71
C GLN A 18 9.52 -20.26 -15.22
N ALA A 19 8.58 -19.43 -15.64
CA ALA A 19 8.37 -19.09 -17.05
C ALA A 19 9.55 -18.33 -17.66
N ALA A 20 10.18 -17.45 -16.88
CA ALA A 20 11.38 -16.73 -17.30
C ALA A 20 12.69 -17.57 -17.19
N GLY A 21 12.65 -18.76 -16.61
CA GLY A 21 13.85 -19.61 -16.41
C GLY A 21 14.89 -18.98 -15.50
N VAL A 22 14.45 -18.22 -14.47
CA VAL A 22 15.32 -17.56 -13.51
C VAL A 22 14.99 -17.99 -12.07
N SER A 23 15.89 -17.68 -11.13
CA SER A 23 15.59 -17.89 -9.72
C SER A 23 14.47 -16.94 -9.22
N LEU A 24 13.76 -17.38 -8.17
CA LEU A 24 12.75 -16.52 -7.50
C LEU A 24 13.35 -15.19 -7.04
N LYS A 25 14.60 -15.23 -6.54
CA LYS A 25 15.35 -14.04 -6.13
C LYS A 25 15.60 -13.10 -7.31
N THR A 26 15.99 -13.63 -8.48
CA THR A 26 16.22 -12.85 -9.70
C THR A 26 14.92 -12.19 -10.17
N ALA A 27 13.81 -12.94 -10.22
CA ALA A 27 12.51 -12.38 -10.58
C ALA A 27 12.07 -11.28 -9.60
N SER A 28 12.27 -11.49 -8.30
CA SER A 28 11.99 -10.48 -7.27
C SER A 28 12.84 -9.22 -7.44
N ASN A 29 14.13 -9.38 -7.75
CA ASN A 29 15.04 -8.24 -7.96
C ASN A 29 14.62 -7.40 -9.17
N VAL A 30 14.19 -8.04 -10.28
CA VAL A 30 13.68 -7.31 -11.46
C VAL A 30 12.46 -6.47 -11.09
N ILE A 31 11.49 -7.07 -10.38
CA ILE A 31 10.25 -6.38 -9.97
C ILE A 31 10.53 -5.21 -9.02
N ASN A 32 11.53 -5.34 -8.17
CA ASN A 32 11.89 -4.30 -7.19
C ASN A 32 12.90 -3.28 -7.74
N GLY A 33 13.37 -3.44 -8.98
CA GLY A 33 14.40 -2.57 -9.56
C GLY A 33 15.75 -2.67 -8.83
N SER A 34 16.01 -3.78 -8.10
CA SER A 34 17.17 -3.98 -7.25
C SER A 34 18.08 -5.11 -7.75
N GLY A 35 19.34 -5.10 -7.30
CA GLY A 35 20.31 -6.12 -7.66
C GLY A 35 20.97 -5.87 -9.02
N ARG A 36 22.13 -6.52 -9.22
CA ARG A 36 22.85 -6.50 -10.51
C ARG A 36 22.32 -7.64 -11.37
N MET A 37 21.91 -7.32 -12.59
CA MET A 37 21.49 -8.28 -13.61
C MET A 37 21.75 -7.72 -15.00
N THR A 38 21.82 -8.59 -15.99
CA THR A 38 21.95 -8.17 -17.39
C THR A 38 20.65 -7.60 -17.91
N ASP A 39 20.70 -6.69 -18.86
CA ASP A 39 19.52 -6.12 -19.51
C ASP A 39 18.68 -7.20 -20.20
N GLU A 40 19.33 -8.22 -20.74
CA GLU A 40 18.65 -9.39 -21.33
C GLU A 40 17.78 -10.11 -20.29
N THR A 41 18.33 -10.38 -19.09
CA THR A 41 17.58 -11.03 -18.01
C THR A 41 16.42 -10.16 -17.55
N ARG A 42 16.63 -8.85 -17.45
CA ARG A 42 15.57 -7.89 -17.08
C ARG A 42 14.44 -7.92 -18.10
N THR A 43 14.75 -7.73 -19.38
CA THR A 43 13.76 -7.71 -20.46
C THR A 43 12.98 -9.01 -20.54
N LYS A 44 13.66 -10.15 -20.37
CA LYS A 44 13.02 -11.48 -20.37
C LYS A 44 11.98 -11.60 -19.26
N VAL A 45 12.33 -11.21 -18.04
CA VAL A 45 11.39 -11.28 -16.89
C VAL A 45 10.23 -10.30 -17.05
N GLU A 46 10.48 -9.07 -17.51
CA GLU A 46 9.45 -8.05 -17.77
C GLU A 46 8.44 -8.51 -18.85
N THR A 47 8.93 -9.16 -19.90
CA THR A 47 8.07 -9.76 -20.94
C THR A 47 7.15 -10.81 -20.33
N VAL A 48 7.71 -11.75 -19.56
CA VAL A 48 6.93 -12.80 -18.89
C VAL A 48 5.90 -12.22 -17.91
N ILE A 49 6.26 -11.18 -17.15
CA ILE A 49 5.32 -10.47 -16.24
C ILE A 49 4.11 -9.96 -17.03
N LYS A 50 4.35 -9.34 -18.20
CA LYS A 50 3.33 -8.80 -19.08
C LYS A 50 2.45 -9.90 -19.65
N ASP A 51 3.06 -10.96 -20.19
CA ASP A 51 2.36 -12.07 -20.85
C ASP A 51 1.48 -12.86 -19.88
N LEU A 52 1.96 -13.11 -18.67
CA LEU A 52 1.20 -13.79 -17.62
C LEU A 52 0.18 -12.89 -16.93
N GLY A 53 0.21 -11.57 -17.16
CA GLY A 53 -0.61 -10.60 -16.44
C GLY A 53 -0.32 -10.60 -14.94
N TYR A 54 0.93 -10.88 -14.54
CA TYR A 54 1.32 -10.86 -13.14
C TYR A 54 1.17 -9.46 -12.55
N ARG A 55 0.52 -9.39 -11.39
CA ARG A 55 0.42 -8.15 -10.60
C ARG A 55 1.14 -8.35 -9.27
N VAL A 56 2.02 -7.41 -8.97
CA VAL A 56 2.75 -7.42 -7.69
C VAL A 56 1.76 -7.49 -6.54
N ASN A 57 1.93 -8.48 -5.68
CA ASN A 57 1.19 -8.51 -4.42
C ASN A 57 1.87 -7.54 -3.44
N VAL A 58 1.31 -6.33 -3.34
CA VAL A 58 1.86 -5.26 -2.48
C VAL A 58 1.94 -5.72 -1.02
N ALA A 59 0.95 -6.47 -0.53
CA ALA A 59 0.97 -7.00 0.83
C ALA A 59 2.14 -7.97 1.06
N ALA A 60 2.38 -8.90 0.11
CA ALA A 60 3.52 -9.82 0.21
C ALA A 60 4.87 -9.10 0.03
N ARG A 61 4.90 -8.02 -0.75
CA ARG A 61 6.11 -7.20 -0.91
C ARG A 61 6.42 -6.43 0.37
N ASN A 62 5.40 -5.91 1.05
CA ASN A 62 5.53 -5.14 2.27
C ASN A 62 6.02 -6.01 3.45
N LEU A 63 5.66 -7.28 3.50
CA LEU A 63 6.18 -8.24 4.49
C LEU A 63 7.71 -8.41 4.48
N ASN A 64 8.37 -8.09 3.36
CA ASN A 64 9.83 -8.20 3.20
C ASN A 64 10.54 -6.84 3.22
N ARG A 65 9.84 -5.75 3.53
CA ARG A 65 10.38 -4.40 3.66
C ARG A 65 10.18 -3.91 5.08
N ASP A 66 11.13 -3.11 5.57
CA ASP A 66 11.03 -2.44 6.88
C ASP A 66 9.93 -1.35 6.89
N HIS A 67 9.35 -1.04 5.73
CA HIS A 67 8.29 -0.05 5.57
C HIS A 67 7.29 -0.44 4.46
N THR A 68 6.05 0.02 4.60
CA THR A 68 4.95 -0.27 3.66
C THR A 68 4.95 0.67 2.46
N GLY A 69 5.53 1.86 2.60
CA GLY A 69 5.44 2.96 1.63
C GLY A 69 4.07 3.64 1.59
N PHE A 70 3.28 3.46 2.64
CA PHE A 70 1.99 4.12 2.80
C PHE A 70 1.95 4.90 4.10
N ILE A 71 1.25 6.04 4.08
CA ILE A 71 0.78 6.76 5.26
C ILE A 71 -0.73 6.88 5.22
N THR A 72 -1.35 6.92 6.38
CA THR A 72 -2.81 7.12 6.50
C THR A 72 -3.07 8.58 6.88
N LEU A 73 -3.92 9.26 6.12
CA LEU A 73 -4.50 10.55 6.50
C LEU A 73 -5.95 10.32 6.95
N ALA A 74 -6.22 10.58 8.21
CA ALA A 74 -7.55 10.49 8.79
C ALA A 74 -8.10 11.89 9.05
N VAL A 75 -9.25 12.18 8.46
CA VAL A 75 -9.95 13.46 8.58
C VAL A 75 -11.41 13.22 9.02
N PRO A 76 -12.08 14.17 9.70
CA PRO A 76 -13.48 13.98 10.08
C PRO A 76 -14.40 13.92 8.85
N SER A 77 -14.09 14.68 7.81
CA SER A 77 -14.91 14.78 6.59
C SER A 77 -14.05 15.26 5.42
N LEU A 78 -14.49 15.04 4.19
CA LEU A 78 -13.90 15.62 2.98
C LEU A 78 -14.78 16.73 2.38
N ILE A 79 -15.90 17.05 3.01
CA ILE A 79 -16.83 18.09 2.53
C ILE A 79 -16.26 19.51 2.73
N PRO A 80 -15.66 19.87 3.89
CA PRO A 80 -15.07 21.17 4.05
C PRO A 80 -13.88 21.36 3.09
N PRO A 81 -13.84 22.45 2.31
CA PRO A 81 -12.80 22.69 1.29
C PRO A 81 -11.37 22.63 1.86
N TYR A 82 -11.16 23.11 3.10
CA TYR A 82 -9.84 23.10 3.72
C TYR A 82 -9.33 21.69 4.02
N LEU A 83 -10.21 20.73 4.35
CA LEU A 83 -9.84 19.33 4.57
C LEU A 83 -9.53 18.60 3.25
N ALA A 84 -10.26 18.93 2.19
CA ALA A 84 -9.94 18.45 0.86
C ALA A 84 -8.59 18.99 0.38
N GLU A 85 -8.30 20.26 0.63
CA GLU A 85 -6.99 20.86 0.32
C GLU A 85 -5.87 20.23 1.16
N LEU A 86 -6.10 19.99 2.46
CA LEU A 86 -5.15 19.27 3.31
C LEU A 86 -4.83 17.88 2.73
N ALA A 87 -5.85 17.15 2.28
CA ALA A 87 -5.65 15.83 1.67
C ALA A 87 -4.80 15.93 0.40
N ASN A 88 -5.11 16.89 -0.50
CA ASN A 88 -4.35 17.11 -1.72
C ASN A 88 -2.88 17.45 -1.43
N ARG A 89 -2.62 18.36 -0.48
CA ARG A 89 -1.26 18.74 -0.08
C ARG A 89 -0.50 17.58 0.55
N THR A 90 -1.16 16.79 1.36
CA THR A 90 -0.57 15.60 1.97
C THR A 90 -0.18 14.56 0.91
N ILE A 91 -1.06 14.31 -0.08
CA ILE A 91 -0.79 13.40 -1.18
C ILE A 91 0.42 13.88 -2.01
N GLU A 92 0.48 15.16 -2.31
CA GLU A 92 1.59 15.72 -3.10
C GLU A 92 2.93 15.64 -2.34
N ALA A 93 2.93 15.99 -1.05
CA ALA A 93 4.13 15.91 -0.20
C ALA A 93 4.60 14.45 0.01
N ALA A 94 3.68 13.52 0.11
CA ALA A 94 3.97 12.09 0.23
C ALA A 94 4.57 11.55 -1.08
N ARG A 95 4.01 11.92 -2.23
CA ARG A 95 4.50 11.50 -3.55
C ARG A 95 5.95 11.92 -3.78
N GLN A 96 6.34 13.12 -3.33
CA GLN A 96 7.74 13.61 -3.43
C GLN A 96 8.72 12.77 -2.60
N ARG A 97 8.22 11.90 -1.72
CA ARG A 97 9.00 11.01 -0.85
C ARG A 97 8.75 9.53 -1.13
N ASP A 98 8.20 9.21 -2.30
CA ASP A 98 7.83 7.84 -2.72
C ASP A 98 6.82 7.15 -1.78
N TYR A 99 5.98 7.95 -1.09
CA TYR A 99 4.86 7.45 -0.30
C TYR A 99 3.53 7.60 -1.02
N SER A 100 2.65 6.63 -0.78
CA SER A 100 1.22 6.71 -1.11
C SER A 100 0.41 7.08 0.14
N VAL A 101 -0.76 7.69 -0.05
CA VAL A 101 -1.64 8.11 1.06
C VAL A 101 -2.95 7.35 0.99
N TYR A 102 -3.31 6.70 2.09
CA TYR A 102 -4.68 6.27 2.35
C TYR A 102 -5.43 7.40 3.04
N VAL A 103 -6.49 7.90 2.41
CA VAL A 103 -7.38 8.87 3.03
C VAL A 103 -8.59 8.14 3.58
N THR A 104 -8.87 8.35 4.87
CA THR A 104 -10.04 7.78 5.54
C THR A 104 -10.77 8.85 6.34
N THR A 105 -12.05 8.64 6.59
CA THR A 105 -12.85 9.54 7.42
C THR A 105 -13.29 8.83 8.70
N TYR A 106 -13.52 9.62 9.75
CA TYR A 106 -14.12 9.17 10.99
C TYR A 106 -15.29 10.09 11.37
N ALA A 107 -16.16 9.66 12.29
CA ALA A 107 -17.34 10.44 12.66
C ALA A 107 -16.95 11.79 13.27
N GLU A 108 -17.44 12.88 12.70
CA GLU A 108 -17.19 14.25 13.12
C GLU A 108 -17.68 14.47 14.57
N GLY A 109 -16.91 15.26 15.35
CA GLY A 109 -17.23 15.52 16.76
C GLY A 109 -17.07 14.33 17.70
N SER A 110 -16.44 13.24 17.26
CA SER A 110 -16.29 12.00 18.03
C SER A 110 -14.82 11.70 18.33
N ALA A 111 -14.36 12.10 19.50
CA ALA A 111 -13.09 11.62 20.04
C ALA A 111 -13.04 10.07 20.09
N LYS A 112 -14.22 9.42 20.25
CA LYS A 112 -14.33 7.97 20.16
C LYS A 112 -14.01 7.45 18.76
N GLY A 113 -14.52 8.10 17.72
CA GLY A 113 -14.25 7.69 16.32
C GLY A 113 -12.76 7.76 15.98
N ALA A 114 -12.08 8.82 16.42
CA ALA A 114 -10.64 8.97 16.25
C ALA A 114 -9.85 7.89 17.02
N ARG A 115 -10.20 7.63 18.30
CA ARG A 115 -9.58 6.55 19.08
C ARG A 115 -9.82 5.16 18.51
N ASP A 116 -11.04 4.87 18.03
CA ASP A 116 -11.35 3.58 17.39
C ASP A 116 -10.53 3.40 16.10
N LEU A 117 -10.23 4.48 15.40
CA LEU A 117 -9.36 4.44 14.22
C LEU A 117 -7.90 4.21 14.63
N LEU A 118 -7.40 4.88 15.68
CA LEU A 118 -6.05 4.66 16.21
C LEU A 118 -5.85 3.21 16.66
N LYS A 119 -6.84 2.63 17.37
CA LYS A 119 -6.80 1.22 17.79
C LYS A 119 -6.79 0.24 16.62
N LYS A 120 -7.33 0.62 15.47
CA LYS A 120 -7.33 -0.18 14.24
C LYS A 120 -6.09 0.04 13.39
N PHE A 121 -5.29 1.05 13.74
CA PHE A 121 -4.05 1.32 13.03
C PHE A 121 -3.13 0.11 13.10
N ASN A 122 -2.58 -0.26 11.95
CA ASN A 122 -1.72 -1.42 11.83
C ASN A 122 -0.50 -1.06 10.97
N SER A 123 0.68 -1.17 11.55
CA SER A 123 1.97 -0.93 10.89
C SER A 123 2.22 -1.84 9.67
N THR A 124 1.48 -2.93 9.54
CA THR A 124 1.53 -3.80 8.34
C THR A 124 0.85 -3.15 7.12
N VAL A 125 -0.04 -2.18 7.34
CA VAL A 125 -0.80 -1.50 6.30
C VAL A 125 -0.24 -0.13 5.99
N SER A 126 0.25 0.58 7.01
CA SER A 126 0.68 1.98 6.90
C SER A 126 1.80 2.26 7.89
N ASP A 127 2.84 2.96 7.46
CA ASP A 127 4.03 3.28 8.26
C ASP A 127 3.75 4.36 9.29
N GLY A 128 2.69 5.13 9.10
CA GLY A 128 2.29 6.19 10.02
C GLY A 128 0.90 6.71 9.72
N MET A 129 0.34 7.44 10.70
CA MET A 129 -0.96 8.07 10.57
C MET A 129 -0.85 9.57 10.88
N ILE A 130 -1.46 10.38 10.01
CA ILE A 130 -1.74 11.79 10.23
C ILE A 130 -3.21 11.88 10.59
N LEU A 131 -3.50 12.33 11.80
CA LEU A 131 -4.87 12.52 12.30
C LEU A 131 -5.17 14.02 12.36
N SER A 132 -6.09 14.49 11.51
CA SER A 132 -6.63 15.84 11.58
C SER A 132 -7.81 15.88 12.54
N MET A 133 -7.67 16.61 13.63
CA MET A 133 -8.71 16.74 14.67
C MET A 133 -9.10 18.19 14.83
N SER A 134 -10.40 18.42 14.97
CA SER A 134 -10.95 19.72 15.34
C SER A 134 -10.90 19.99 16.86
N GLU A 135 -10.78 18.93 17.67
CA GLU A 135 -10.76 18.98 19.13
C GLU A 135 -9.66 18.05 19.66
N VAL A 136 -8.48 18.60 19.89
CA VAL A 136 -7.30 17.88 20.40
C VAL A 136 -7.40 17.57 21.91
N GLU A 137 -8.39 18.16 22.60
CA GLU A 137 -8.43 18.18 24.07
C GLU A 137 -8.62 16.80 24.76
N ASN A 138 -8.85 15.73 23.99
CA ASN A 138 -9.24 14.44 24.55
C ASN A 138 -8.45 13.21 24.05
N ILE A 139 -7.27 13.37 23.46
CA ILE A 139 -6.37 12.24 23.18
C ILE A 139 -5.17 12.32 24.10
N SER A 140 -5.07 11.36 25.01
CA SER A 140 -3.91 11.18 25.86
C SER A 140 -2.75 10.52 25.07
N PRO A 141 -1.48 10.79 25.43
CA PRO A 141 -0.34 9.99 24.93
C PRO A 141 -0.51 8.48 25.13
N ASP A 142 -1.29 8.07 26.13
CA ASP A 142 -1.59 6.65 26.39
C ASP A 142 -2.61 6.05 25.41
N ASP A 143 -3.23 6.87 24.55
CA ASP A 143 -4.11 6.42 23.46
C ASP A 143 -3.34 6.12 22.15
N LEU A 144 -2.03 6.43 22.12
CA LEU A 144 -1.10 6.25 21.00
C LEU A 144 -0.23 5.01 21.15
#